data_ffb9f86c20b92fc940c5b13b68240275
#
_entry.id   ffb9f86c20b92fc940c5b13b68240275
#
_cell.length_a   1.000
_cell.length_b   1.000
_cell.length_c   1.000
_cell.angle_alpha   90.00
_cell.angle_beta   90.00
_cell.angle_gamma   90.00
#
_symmetry.space_group_name_H-M   'P 1'
#
loop_
_entity.id
_entity.type
_entity.pdbx_description
1 polymer ?
#
loop_
_entity_poly.entity_id
_entity_poly.type
_entity_poly.pdbx_seq_one_letter_code
_entity_poly.pdbx_strand_id
1 'polypeptide(L)'
;KNSTGKTIQKMKVPLAYGPKQKFLTRIDQDSSRSADNVRTTALTLPRIGFEMTTLQYDPARKLNRIQKFKKVKGADSKSLQNSYMPVPYNVGFSLFAMAKNSEDALQVVEQILPTFQPDYTITLNVMPTLEVVRDVPIVLNDVSYEDSYDGEFTERRVIMYTLNFTAKMYLYGPVSSQKVIKRVQVDQYTNTAVNEAKREQRLVVTPNPTTADADDNFGFNEEHSFFQDADTYDPVSGTDKDS
;
A
#
# COMPACT_ATOMS: atom_id res chain seq x y z
N LYS A 1 -30.17 15.26 19.68
CA LYS A 1 -31.15 14.23 20.07
C LYS A 1 -32.15 14.89 21.07
N ASN A 2 -33.40 14.50 21.05
CA ASN A 2 -34.34 14.93 22.06
C ASN A 2 -34.17 14.12 23.38
N SER A 3 -34.91 14.45 24.41
CA SER A 3 -34.88 13.76 25.72
C SER A 3 -35.14 12.23 25.62
N THR A 4 -35.73 11.78 24.54
CA THR A 4 -36.00 10.37 24.21
C THR A 4 -34.91 9.73 23.35
N GLY A 5 -33.76 10.38 23.09
CA GLY A 5 -32.66 9.86 22.29
C GLY A 5 -32.87 9.91 20.79
N LYS A 6 -34.03 10.39 20.30
CA LYS A 6 -34.36 10.45 18.87
C LYS A 6 -33.60 11.60 18.21
N THR A 7 -33.00 11.35 17.04
CA THR A 7 -32.32 12.38 16.25
C THR A 7 -33.30 13.40 15.74
N ILE A 8 -33.12 14.67 16.14
CA ILE A 8 -34.00 15.79 15.76
C ILE A 8 -33.50 16.37 14.41
N GLN A 9 -32.22 16.53 14.27
CA GLN A 9 -31.59 17.15 13.08
C GLN A 9 -30.26 16.47 12.78
N LYS A 10 -29.95 16.30 11.50
CA LYS A 10 -28.63 15.87 11.02
C LYS A 10 -28.02 16.99 10.21
N MET A 11 -26.81 17.41 10.58
CA MET A 11 -26.02 18.36 9.81
C MET A 11 -24.83 17.61 9.20
N LYS A 12 -24.64 17.75 7.89
CA LYS A 12 -23.48 17.18 7.19
C LYS A 12 -22.35 18.19 7.25
N VAL A 13 -21.30 17.86 8.01
CA VAL A 13 -20.09 18.69 8.10
C VAL A 13 -19.17 18.35 6.94
N PRO A 14 -18.78 19.33 6.10
CA PRO A 14 -17.88 19.08 4.99
C PRO A 14 -16.46 18.81 5.46
N LEU A 15 -15.81 17.80 4.85
CA LEU A 15 -14.41 17.43 5.09
C LEU A 15 -13.58 17.85 3.87
N ALA A 16 -12.41 18.47 4.09
CA ALA A 16 -11.50 18.86 3.03
C ALA A 16 -10.03 18.67 3.44
N TYR A 17 -9.20 18.27 2.46
CA TYR A 17 -7.75 18.25 2.63
C TYR A 17 -7.16 19.65 2.42
N GLY A 18 -6.27 20.04 3.31
CA GLY A 18 -5.52 21.28 3.19
C GLY A 18 -4.90 21.72 4.51
N PRO A 19 -3.85 22.56 4.46
CA PRO A 19 -3.18 23.06 5.66
C PRO A 19 -4.11 23.94 6.51
N LYS A 20 -3.95 23.82 7.84
CA LYS A 20 -4.71 24.60 8.84
C LYS A 20 -4.78 26.09 8.49
N GLN A 21 -3.63 26.68 8.15
CA GLN A 21 -3.51 28.09 7.83
C GLN A 21 -4.41 28.55 6.67
N LYS A 22 -4.57 27.71 5.64
CA LYS A 22 -5.43 28.03 4.49
C LYS A 22 -6.90 28.20 4.89
N PHE A 23 -7.37 27.41 5.84
CA PHE A 23 -8.74 27.53 6.34
C PHE A 23 -8.91 28.78 7.21
N LEU A 24 -7.95 29.05 8.10
CA LEU A 24 -7.97 30.25 8.94
C LEU A 24 -7.95 31.52 8.10
N THR A 25 -7.02 31.64 7.15
CA THR A 25 -6.93 32.81 6.25
C THR A 25 -8.23 33.05 5.47
N ARG A 26 -8.93 31.96 5.04
CA ARG A 26 -10.21 32.10 4.35
C ARG A 26 -11.35 32.57 5.26
N ILE A 27 -11.31 32.18 6.55
CA ILE A 27 -12.27 32.64 7.55
C ILE A 27 -12.05 34.15 7.84
N ASP A 28 -10.78 34.58 7.97
CA ASP A 28 -10.41 35.96 8.21
C ASP A 28 -10.72 36.87 7.03
N GLN A 29 -10.45 36.43 5.80
CA GLN A 29 -10.75 37.18 4.58
C GLN A 29 -12.25 37.44 4.39
N ASP A 30 -13.11 36.59 4.90
CA ASP A 30 -14.54 36.71 4.78
C ASP A 30 -15.11 37.77 5.77
N SER A 31 -14.41 38.02 6.90
CA SER A 31 -14.76 39.03 7.87
C SER A 31 -14.45 40.47 7.37
N SER A 32 -13.39 40.65 6.60
CA SER A 32 -12.89 41.94 6.14
C SER A 32 -13.56 42.49 4.88
N ARG A 33 -14.36 41.69 4.14
CA ARG A 33 -14.90 42.02 2.81
C ARG A 33 -16.40 42.26 2.75
N SER A 34 -17.02 42.74 3.80
CA SER A 34 -18.45 43.06 3.83
C SER A 34 -18.86 44.25 2.94
N ALA A 35 -17.92 44.95 2.29
CA ALA A 35 -18.20 46.20 1.58
C ALA A 35 -18.25 46.12 0.05
N ASP A 36 -17.75 45.04 -0.58
CA ASP A 36 -17.73 44.94 -2.04
C ASP A 36 -18.43 43.68 -2.55
N ASN A 37 -19.33 43.85 -3.49
CA ASN A 37 -20.19 42.84 -4.15
C ASN A 37 -19.47 41.74 -4.93
N VAL A 38 -18.28 41.33 -4.52
CA VAL A 38 -17.58 40.17 -5.07
C VAL A 38 -18.01 38.92 -4.31
N ARG A 39 -18.76 38.02 -4.97
CA ARG A 39 -19.13 36.68 -4.48
C ARG A 39 -17.89 35.85 -4.14
N THR A 40 -17.29 36.09 -3.00
CA THR A 40 -16.35 35.16 -2.40
C THR A 40 -17.18 34.09 -1.71
N THR A 41 -16.94 32.84 -2.06
CA THR A 41 -17.56 31.66 -1.43
C THR A 41 -17.14 31.67 0.05
N ALA A 42 -18.00 32.18 0.91
CA ALA A 42 -17.80 32.18 2.33
C ALA A 42 -17.59 30.75 2.86
N LEU A 43 -16.58 30.58 3.69
CA LEU A 43 -16.34 29.28 4.30
C LEU A 43 -17.40 29.04 5.36
N THR A 44 -18.34 28.13 5.09
CA THR A 44 -19.39 27.79 6.05
C THR A 44 -18.82 26.94 7.19
N LEU A 45 -19.06 27.34 8.44
CA LEU A 45 -18.79 26.56 9.64
C LEU A 45 -20.09 25.85 10.10
N PRO A 46 -20.02 24.68 10.72
CA PRO A 46 -18.83 23.91 11.07
C PRO A 46 -18.17 23.21 9.86
N ARG A 47 -16.85 23.01 9.95
CA ARG A 47 -16.04 22.38 8.90
C ARG A 47 -14.94 21.53 9.50
N ILE A 48 -14.59 20.44 8.81
CA ILE A 48 -13.47 19.58 9.16
C ILE A 48 -12.42 19.70 8.06
N GLY A 49 -11.17 19.96 8.45
CA GLY A 49 -10.01 19.89 7.59
C GLY A 49 -9.05 18.83 8.07
N PHE A 50 -8.19 18.34 7.18
CA PHE A 50 -7.09 17.48 7.59
C PHE A 50 -5.87 17.72 6.72
N GLU A 51 -4.69 17.46 7.29
CA GLU A 51 -3.42 17.56 6.60
C GLU A 51 -2.47 16.45 7.04
N MET A 52 -1.55 16.08 6.16
CA MET A 52 -0.43 15.21 6.52
C MET A 52 0.67 16.08 7.12
N THR A 53 1.10 15.75 8.35
CA THR A 53 2.10 16.53 9.09
C THR A 53 3.49 15.95 9.02
N THR A 54 3.61 14.62 9.10
CA THR A 54 4.91 13.94 9.15
C THR A 54 4.91 12.65 8.34
N LEU A 55 6.08 12.32 7.80
CA LEU A 55 6.38 11.01 7.23
C LEU A 55 7.72 10.56 7.79
N GLN A 56 7.71 9.61 8.71
CA GLN A 56 8.89 9.19 9.45
C GLN A 56 9.13 7.69 9.33
N TYR A 57 10.40 7.31 9.04
CA TYR A 57 10.82 5.91 9.07
C TYR A 57 10.75 5.35 10.48
N ASP A 58 10.25 4.11 10.62
CA ASP A 58 10.16 3.42 11.90
C ASP A 58 11.21 2.29 11.99
N PRO A 59 12.34 2.53 12.67
CA PRO A 59 13.41 1.53 12.79
C PRO A 59 13.02 0.33 13.66
N ALA A 60 12.05 0.47 14.56
CA ALA A 60 11.62 -0.61 15.45
C ALA A 60 10.87 -1.72 14.69
N ARG A 61 10.16 -1.36 13.61
CA ARG A 61 9.43 -2.30 12.76
C ARG A 61 10.21 -2.75 11.52
N LYS A 62 11.52 -2.49 11.46
CA LYS A 62 12.38 -2.85 10.34
C LYS A 62 12.32 -4.35 10.03
N LEU A 63 12.05 -4.69 8.78
CA LEU A 63 12.08 -6.05 8.26
C LEU A 63 13.42 -6.38 7.60
N ASN A 64 13.68 -7.68 7.40
CA ASN A 64 14.90 -8.13 6.76
C ASN A 64 14.92 -7.69 5.28
N ARG A 65 16.00 -6.97 4.86
CA ARG A 65 16.13 -6.42 3.51
C ARG A 65 16.34 -7.45 2.41
N ILE A 66 16.86 -8.64 2.75
CA ILE A 66 17.19 -9.71 1.78
C ILE A 66 15.95 -10.52 1.43
N GLN A 67 14.98 -10.59 2.34
CA GLN A 67 13.78 -11.38 2.16
C GLN A 67 12.88 -10.76 1.07
N LYS A 68 12.24 -11.62 0.28
CA LYS A 68 11.32 -11.22 -0.81
C LYS A 68 9.99 -11.92 -0.65
N PHE A 69 8.93 -11.22 -0.98
CA PHE A 69 7.64 -11.84 -1.29
C PHE A 69 7.68 -12.40 -2.70
N LYS A 70 7.23 -13.62 -2.85
CA LYS A 70 7.14 -14.29 -4.15
C LYS A 70 5.72 -14.84 -4.32
N LYS A 71 5.15 -14.66 -5.51
CA LYS A 71 3.85 -15.23 -5.88
C LYS A 71 3.83 -15.57 -7.36
N VAL A 72 3.25 -16.71 -7.72
CA VAL A 72 3.02 -17.08 -9.11
C VAL A 72 1.94 -16.18 -9.72
N LYS A 73 2.13 -15.75 -10.97
CA LYS A 73 1.21 -14.86 -11.65
C LYS A 73 0.01 -15.63 -12.20
N GLY A 74 -1.10 -15.66 -11.44
CA GLY A 74 -2.38 -16.23 -11.88
C GLY A 74 -2.26 -17.68 -12.36
N ALA A 75 -2.93 -18.02 -13.47
CA ALA A 75 -2.86 -19.35 -14.10
C ALA A 75 -1.58 -19.59 -14.92
N ASP A 76 -0.69 -18.60 -15.04
CA ASP A 76 0.56 -18.75 -15.79
C ASP A 76 1.70 -19.18 -14.86
N SER A 77 1.90 -20.51 -14.77
CA SER A 77 2.94 -21.15 -13.99
C SER A 77 4.40 -20.84 -14.45
N LYS A 78 4.56 -20.04 -15.51
CA LYS A 78 5.88 -19.74 -16.12
C LYS A 78 6.51 -18.45 -15.58
N SER A 79 5.78 -17.62 -14.85
CA SER A 79 6.29 -16.37 -14.33
C SER A 79 6.07 -16.22 -12.82
N LEU A 80 7.15 -15.90 -12.13
CA LEU A 80 7.19 -15.62 -10.70
C LEU A 80 7.31 -14.12 -10.49
N GLN A 81 6.33 -13.53 -9.80
CA GLN A 81 6.42 -12.16 -9.35
C GLN A 81 7.10 -12.10 -8.00
N ASN A 82 7.98 -11.15 -7.84
CA ASN A 82 8.65 -10.91 -6.56
C ASN A 82 8.74 -9.42 -6.22
N SER A 83 8.71 -9.12 -4.95
CA SER A 83 8.97 -7.79 -4.38
C SER A 83 9.79 -7.94 -3.11
N TYR A 84 10.65 -6.98 -2.84
CA TYR A 84 11.36 -6.92 -1.57
C TYR A 84 10.41 -6.63 -0.42
N MET A 85 10.83 -7.01 0.81
CA MET A 85 10.07 -6.67 2.02
C MET A 85 9.86 -5.16 2.11
N PRO A 86 8.67 -4.74 2.56
CA PRO A 86 8.33 -3.33 2.64
C PRO A 86 9.08 -2.61 3.74
N VAL A 87 9.13 -1.30 3.59
CA VAL A 87 9.75 -0.39 4.54
C VAL A 87 8.68 0.21 5.45
N PRO A 88 8.82 0.11 6.79
CA PRO A 88 7.86 0.66 7.72
C PRO A 88 7.99 2.18 7.85
N TYR A 89 6.85 2.87 7.78
CA TYR A 89 6.74 4.30 7.98
C TYR A 89 5.57 4.64 8.92
N ASN A 90 5.78 5.66 9.72
CA ASN A 90 4.75 6.30 10.50
C ASN A 90 4.35 7.59 9.78
N VAL A 91 3.07 7.72 9.46
CA VAL A 91 2.51 8.91 8.81
C VAL A 91 1.66 9.65 9.81
N GLY A 92 2.04 10.88 10.11
CA GLY A 92 1.27 11.76 10.98
C GLY A 92 0.21 12.52 10.20
N PHE A 93 -0.98 12.59 10.77
CA PHE A 93 -2.09 13.38 10.27
C PHE A 93 -2.63 14.26 11.37
N SER A 94 -2.97 15.50 11.04
CA SER A 94 -3.75 16.36 11.91
C SER A 94 -5.13 16.61 11.29
N LEU A 95 -6.15 16.37 12.06
CA LEU A 95 -7.53 16.66 11.70
C LEU A 95 -8.00 17.82 12.58
N PHE A 96 -8.56 18.85 11.99
CA PHE A 96 -9.05 20.02 12.70
C PHE A 96 -10.53 20.23 12.42
N ALA A 97 -11.30 20.22 13.51
CA ALA A 97 -12.72 20.51 13.48
C ALA A 97 -12.92 21.97 13.92
N MET A 98 -13.44 22.78 13.01
CA MET A 98 -13.67 24.21 13.18
C MET A 98 -15.16 24.47 13.30
N ALA A 99 -15.57 25.19 14.34
CA ALA A 99 -16.95 25.60 14.54
C ALA A 99 -17.04 27.00 15.10
N LYS A 100 -18.21 27.60 14.96
CA LYS A 100 -18.52 28.91 15.54
C LYS A 100 -18.94 28.81 17.01
N ASN A 101 -19.62 27.74 17.38
CA ASN A 101 -20.16 27.47 18.70
C ASN A 101 -19.49 26.24 19.31
N SER A 102 -19.28 26.24 20.63
CA SER A 102 -18.66 25.12 21.35
C SER A 102 -19.53 23.86 21.32
N GLU A 103 -20.85 23.99 21.31
CA GLU A 103 -21.78 22.86 21.22
C GLU A 103 -21.61 22.11 19.88
N ASP A 104 -21.52 22.82 18.76
CA ASP A 104 -21.31 22.22 17.43
C ASP A 104 -19.95 21.52 17.34
N ALA A 105 -18.90 22.13 17.89
CA ALA A 105 -17.56 21.58 17.93
C ALA A 105 -17.51 20.28 18.75
N LEU A 106 -18.11 20.30 19.95
CA LEU A 106 -18.17 19.11 20.81
C LEU A 106 -18.98 17.99 20.20
N GLN A 107 -20.10 18.29 19.53
CA GLN A 107 -20.89 17.26 18.81
C GLN A 107 -20.09 16.59 17.71
N VAL A 108 -19.23 17.33 17.01
CA VAL A 108 -18.35 16.75 15.98
C VAL A 108 -17.31 15.82 16.62
N VAL A 109 -16.64 16.29 17.67
CA VAL A 109 -15.59 15.53 18.36
C VAL A 109 -16.16 14.28 19.06
N GLU A 110 -17.33 14.40 19.68
CA GLU A 110 -18.04 13.27 20.33
C GLU A 110 -18.36 12.13 19.35
N GLN A 111 -18.53 12.41 18.07
CA GLN A 111 -18.75 11.37 17.07
C GLN A 111 -17.46 10.69 16.59
N ILE A 112 -16.31 11.38 16.71
CA ILE A 112 -15.02 10.88 16.25
C ILE A 112 -14.34 10.04 17.34
N LEU A 113 -14.25 10.57 18.57
CA LEU A 113 -13.48 9.97 19.66
C LEU A 113 -13.85 8.52 19.98
N PRO A 114 -15.12 8.10 20.03
CA PRO A 114 -15.47 6.72 20.37
C PRO A 114 -15.02 5.69 19.34
N THR A 115 -14.68 6.13 18.13
CA THR A 115 -14.19 5.24 17.06
C THR A 115 -12.75 4.79 17.34
N PHE A 116 -11.97 5.55 18.11
CA PHE A 116 -10.58 5.29 18.41
C PHE A 116 -10.41 4.76 19.84
N GLN A 117 -10.17 3.42 20.00
CA GLN A 117 -10.02 2.74 21.30
C GLN A 117 -8.80 1.80 21.34
N PRO A 118 -7.57 2.29 21.40
CA PRO A 118 -7.02 3.60 21.01
C PRO A 118 -6.81 3.76 19.51
N ASP A 119 -7.01 2.70 18.72
CA ASP A 119 -6.75 2.68 17.28
C ASP A 119 -7.98 2.30 16.46
N TYR A 120 -7.97 2.76 15.24
CA TYR A 120 -8.90 2.36 14.19
C TYR A 120 -8.12 1.71 13.04
N THR A 121 -8.41 0.46 12.74
CA THR A 121 -7.69 -0.29 11.72
C THR A 121 -8.44 -0.27 10.38
N ILE A 122 -7.73 0.10 9.32
CA ILE A 122 -8.21 0.04 7.94
C ILE A 122 -7.46 -1.04 7.17
N THR A 123 -8.20 -1.88 6.46
CA THR A 123 -7.63 -2.90 5.58
C THR A 123 -7.41 -2.33 4.19
N LEU A 124 -6.18 -2.30 3.72
CA LEU A 124 -5.79 -1.78 2.41
C LEU A 124 -5.19 -2.87 1.53
N ASN A 125 -5.61 -2.92 0.27
CA ASN A 125 -4.93 -3.72 -0.76
C ASN A 125 -3.73 -2.93 -1.28
N VAL A 126 -2.56 -3.20 -0.70
CA VAL A 126 -1.33 -2.40 -0.93
C VAL A 126 -0.62 -2.78 -2.21
N MET A 127 -0.73 -4.05 -2.61
CA MET A 127 -0.17 -4.56 -3.87
C MET A 127 -1.20 -5.45 -4.58
N PRO A 128 -2.04 -4.88 -5.46
CA PRO A 128 -3.06 -5.65 -6.16
C PRO A 128 -2.48 -6.79 -7.02
N THR A 129 -1.30 -6.59 -7.61
CA THR A 129 -0.61 -7.59 -8.43
C THR A 129 -0.16 -8.84 -7.68
N LEU A 130 0.18 -8.69 -6.40
CA LEU A 130 0.57 -9.79 -5.51
C LEU A 130 -0.53 -10.15 -4.51
N GLU A 131 -1.71 -9.50 -4.61
CA GLU A 131 -2.86 -9.67 -3.71
C GLU A 131 -2.47 -9.51 -2.23
N VAL A 132 -1.54 -8.59 -1.96
CA VAL A 132 -1.09 -8.31 -0.59
C VAL A 132 -2.05 -7.32 0.05
N VAL A 133 -2.84 -7.83 0.97
CA VAL A 133 -3.74 -7.04 1.83
C VAL A 133 -3.07 -6.83 3.18
N ARG A 134 -3.12 -5.60 3.69
CA ARG A 134 -2.54 -5.23 4.98
C ARG A 134 -3.48 -4.35 5.78
N ASP A 135 -3.48 -4.62 7.07
CA ASP A 135 -4.17 -3.80 8.05
C ASP A 135 -3.26 -2.66 8.50
N VAL A 136 -3.79 -1.45 8.42
CA VAL A 136 -3.10 -0.22 8.79
C VAL A 136 -3.80 0.36 10.01
N PRO A 137 -3.22 0.26 11.21
CA PRO A 137 -3.75 0.89 12.39
C PRO A 137 -3.48 2.40 12.36
N ILE A 138 -4.53 3.17 12.63
CA ILE A 138 -4.48 4.61 12.82
C ILE A 138 -4.73 4.88 14.30
N VAL A 139 -3.72 5.40 14.98
CA VAL A 139 -3.75 5.65 16.42
C VAL A 139 -4.01 7.14 16.65
N LEU A 140 -4.97 7.46 17.51
CA LEU A 140 -5.16 8.82 18.02
C LEU A 140 -4.15 9.07 19.14
N ASN A 141 -3.28 10.07 18.96
CA ASN A 141 -2.23 10.40 19.92
C ASN A 141 -2.72 11.41 20.97
N ASP A 142 -3.25 12.52 20.48
CA ASP A 142 -3.71 13.60 21.35
C ASP A 142 -4.84 14.42 20.71
N VAL A 143 -5.55 15.14 21.54
CA VAL A 143 -6.59 16.10 21.15
C VAL A 143 -6.30 17.42 21.86
N SER A 144 -6.11 18.48 21.08
CA SER A 144 -5.93 19.84 21.60
C SER A 144 -7.14 20.70 21.26
N TYR A 145 -7.43 21.64 22.18
CA TYR A 145 -8.52 22.60 22.05
C TYR A 145 -7.94 24.02 21.99
N GLU A 146 -8.40 24.78 21.02
CA GLU A 146 -8.02 26.17 20.82
C GLU A 146 -9.28 27.02 20.62
N ASP A 147 -9.46 28.01 21.46
CA ASP A 147 -10.53 29.00 21.37
C ASP A 147 -9.90 30.35 21.07
N SER A 148 -9.86 30.69 19.78
CA SER A 148 -9.34 31.99 19.34
C SER A 148 -10.41 33.06 19.45
N TYR A 149 -10.27 33.88 20.44
CA TYR A 149 -11.00 35.14 20.57
C TYR A 149 -9.99 36.29 20.50
N ASP A 150 -9.93 36.95 19.36
CA ASP A 150 -9.01 38.06 19.13
C ASP A 150 -9.84 39.26 18.71
N GLY A 151 -9.96 40.28 19.60
CA GLY A 151 -10.50 41.57 19.27
C GLY A 151 -11.91 41.90 19.76
N GLU A 152 -12.61 42.79 19.06
CA GLU A 152 -13.91 43.34 19.42
C GLU A 152 -15.06 42.34 19.28
N PHE A 153 -16.20 42.59 19.99
CA PHE A 153 -17.41 41.75 19.98
C PHE A 153 -18.00 41.44 18.61
N THR A 154 -17.52 42.09 17.56
CA THR A 154 -17.95 41.92 16.16
C THR A 154 -17.12 40.89 15.36
N GLU A 155 -15.99 40.45 15.90
CA GLU A 155 -15.13 39.49 15.18
C GLU A 155 -15.60 38.04 15.33
N ARG A 156 -15.34 37.25 14.27
CA ARG A 156 -15.76 35.85 14.25
C ARG A 156 -14.90 35.01 15.19
N ARG A 157 -15.52 34.48 16.22
CA ARG A 157 -14.94 33.48 17.09
C ARG A 157 -14.87 32.15 16.33
N VAL A 158 -13.70 31.53 16.30
CA VAL A 158 -13.52 30.19 15.78
C VAL A 158 -12.98 29.28 16.86
N ILE A 159 -13.76 28.28 17.18
CA ILE A 159 -13.39 27.22 18.10
C ILE A 159 -12.83 26.08 17.28
N MET A 160 -11.65 25.59 17.64
CA MET A 160 -10.95 24.54 16.91
C MET A 160 -10.49 23.41 17.81
N TYR A 161 -10.86 22.19 17.44
CA TYR A 161 -10.28 20.97 17.98
C TYR A 161 -9.30 20.41 16.97
N THR A 162 -8.07 20.17 17.40
CA THR A 162 -7.05 19.51 16.61
C THR A 162 -6.81 18.12 17.17
N LEU A 163 -7.03 17.08 16.34
CA LEU A 163 -6.81 15.70 16.68
C LEU A 163 -5.60 15.21 15.88
N ASN A 164 -4.58 14.72 16.57
CA ASN A 164 -3.36 14.22 15.95
C ASN A 164 -3.34 12.70 15.92
N PHE A 165 -3.11 12.16 14.72
CA PHE A 165 -3.13 10.74 14.45
C PHE A 165 -1.79 10.25 13.89
N THR A 166 -1.46 9.00 14.18
CA THR A 166 -0.35 8.30 13.55
C THR A 166 -0.84 7.03 12.87
N ALA A 167 -0.69 6.96 11.55
CA ALA A 167 -0.94 5.75 10.78
C ALA A 167 0.37 4.96 10.63
N LYS A 168 0.35 3.69 11.03
CA LYS A 168 1.50 2.78 10.95
C LYS A 168 1.43 1.96 9.67
N MET A 169 2.09 2.40 8.61
CA MET A 169 2.00 1.78 7.31
C MET A 169 3.33 1.20 6.81
N TYR A 170 3.23 0.42 5.75
CA TYR A 170 4.37 -0.15 5.05
C TYR A 170 4.38 0.32 3.60
N LEU A 171 5.51 0.84 3.14
CA LEU A 171 5.71 1.22 1.75
C LEU A 171 6.42 0.09 1.00
N TYR A 172 5.83 -0.34 -0.10
CA TYR A 172 6.30 -1.43 -0.93
C TYR A 172 7.08 -0.90 -2.14
N GLY A 173 8.15 -1.62 -2.48
CA GLY A 173 8.94 -1.35 -3.68
C GLY A 173 8.28 -1.89 -4.96
N PRO A 174 8.95 -1.72 -6.11
CA PRO A 174 8.45 -2.23 -7.39
C PRO A 174 8.39 -3.76 -7.40
N VAL A 175 7.41 -4.28 -8.15
CA VAL A 175 7.27 -5.71 -8.42
C VAL A 175 8.08 -6.06 -9.65
N SER A 176 8.98 -7.04 -9.53
CA SER A 176 9.70 -7.62 -10.66
C SER A 176 9.11 -8.97 -11.03
N SER A 177 9.13 -9.30 -12.32
CA SER A 177 8.69 -10.58 -12.85
C SER A 177 9.90 -11.35 -13.35
N GLN A 178 10.02 -12.60 -12.93
CA GLN A 178 11.08 -13.51 -13.35
C GLN A 178 10.47 -14.75 -13.99
N LYS A 179 11.12 -15.28 -15.02
CA LYS A 179 10.74 -16.56 -15.60
C LYS A 179 11.27 -17.70 -14.74
N VAL A 180 10.53 -18.79 -14.69
CA VAL A 180 10.90 -20.01 -13.95
C VAL A 180 11.49 -21.01 -14.91
N ILE A 181 12.59 -21.65 -14.53
CA ILE A 181 13.20 -22.76 -15.27
C ILE A 181 12.44 -24.04 -14.86
N LYS A 182 11.70 -24.64 -15.78
CA LYS A 182 10.96 -25.89 -15.56
C LYS A 182 11.64 -27.13 -16.14
N ARG A 183 12.59 -26.95 -17.02
CA ARG A 183 13.34 -28.06 -17.63
C ARG A 183 14.80 -27.68 -17.77
N VAL A 184 15.67 -28.52 -17.29
CA VAL A 184 17.12 -28.43 -17.50
C VAL A 184 17.53 -29.65 -18.32
N GLN A 185 18.23 -29.40 -19.40
CA GLN A 185 18.81 -30.46 -20.24
C GLN A 185 20.31 -30.24 -20.29
N VAL A 186 21.05 -31.26 -19.95
CA VAL A 186 22.52 -31.28 -20.00
C VAL A 186 22.94 -32.38 -20.95
N ASP A 187 23.60 -32.01 -22.03
CA ASP A 187 24.18 -32.95 -23.01
C ASP A 187 25.69 -33.02 -22.81
N GLN A 188 26.23 -34.21 -22.64
CA GLN A 188 27.63 -34.47 -22.50
C GLN A 188 28.18 -35.00 -23.80
N TYR A 189 29.31 -34.43 -24.27
CA TYR A 189 29.94 -34.74 -25.52
C TYR A 189 31.35 -35.29 -25.31
N THR A 190 31.87 -36.07 -26.30
CA THR A 190 33.20 -36.66 -26.27
C THR A 190 34.34 -35.64 -26.25
N ASN A 191 34.10 -34.44 -26.80
CA ASN A 191 35.10 -33.35 -26.81
C ASN A 191 34.40 -31.95 -26.76
N THR A 192 35.18 -30.88 -26.73
CA THR A 192 34.71 -29.51 -26.68
C THR A 192 34.28 -28.91 -28.00
N ALA A 193 34.60 -29.55 -29.13
CA ALA A 193 34.18 -29.15 -30.48
C ALA A 193 32.77 -29.66 -30.75
N VAL A 194 31.75 -29.00 -30.25
CA VAL A 194 30.34 -29.45 -30.20
C VAL A 194 29.79 -29.83 -31.59
N ASN A 195 30.26 -29.18 -32.68
CA ASN A 195 29.81 -29.45 -34.02
C ASN A 195 30.36 -30.78 -34.60
N GLU A 196 31.44 -31.31 -34.01
CA GLU A 196 32.11 -32.54 -34.45
C GLU A 196 32.05 -33.62 -33.37
N ALA A 197 31.67 -33.25 -32.18
CA ALA A 197 31.63 -34.12 -31.01
C ALA A 197 30.40 -35.02 -31.03
N LYS A 198 30.60 -36.25 -30.57
CA LYS A 198 29.53 -37.21 -30.37
C LYS A 198 28.93 -37.01 -28.99
N ARG A 199 27.58 -37.00 -28.90
CA ARG A 199 26.88 -36.93 -27.61
C ARG A 199 26.90 -38.34 -26.97
N GLU A 200 27.42 -38.40 -25.76
CA GLU A 200 27.48 -39.68 -25.00
C GLU A 200 26.33 -39.82 -24.02
N GLN A 201 25.93 -38.73 -23.40
CA GLN A 201 24.90 -38.76 -22.38
C GLN A 201 24.02 -37.50 -22.42
N ARG A 202 22.74 -37.70 -22.12
CA ARG A 202 21.79 -36.62 -21.84
C ARG A 202 21.18 -36.85 -20.49
N LEU A 203 21.20 -35.79 -19.66
CA LEU A 203 20.46 -35.69 -18.42
C LEU A 203 19.34 -34.66 -18.59
N VAL A 204 18.11 -35.08 -18.39
CA VAL A 204 16.94 -34.17 -18.36
C VAL A 204 16.37 -34.17 -16.95
N VAL A 205 16.27 -32.97 -16.37
CA VAL A 205 15.66 -32.77 -15.04
C VAL A 205 14.37 -31.96 -15.20
N THR A 206 13.27 -32.50 -14.71
CA THR A 206 11.93 -31.87 -14.72
C THR A 206 11.31 -31.95 -13.35
N PRO A 207 10.41 -31.01 -12.98
CA PRO A 207 9.69 -31.08 -11.71
C PRO A 207 8.72 -32.28 -11.69
N ASN A 208 8.49 -32.83 -10.52
CA ASN A 208 7.49 -33.87 -10.28
C ASN A 208 6.50 -33.41 -9.18
N PRO A 209 5.23 -33.18 -9.50
CA PRO A 209 4.59 -33.32 -10.80
C PRO A 209 5.04 -32.25 -11.83
N THR A 210 4.91 -32.53 -13.12
CA THR A 210 5.30 -31.60 -14.21
C THR A 210 4.49 -30.30 -14.23
N THR A 211 3.34 -30.31 -13.57
CA THR A 211 2.45 -29.14 -13.37
C THR A 211 2.86 -28.26 -12.21
N ALA A 212 3.86 -28.68 -11.41
CA ALA A 212 4.29 -27.93 -10.23
C ALA A 212 4.71 -26.50 -10.55
N ASP A 213 4.32 -25.57 -9.68
CA ASP A 213 4.64 -24.16 -9.73
C ASP A 213 5.80 -23.80 -8.80
N ALA A 214 6.28 -22.57 -8.89
CA ALA A 214 7.47 -22.13 -8.15
C ALA A 214 7.24 -21.99 -6.63
N ASP A 215 5.99 -21.97 -6.17
CA ASP A 215 5.56 -21.90 -4.77
C ASP A 215 5.05 -23.24 -4.24
N ASP A 216 4.95 -24.27 -5.10
CA ASP A 216 4.61 -25.63 -4.70
C ASP A 216 5.81 -26.34 -4.06
N ASN A 217 5.50 -27.32 -3.21
CA ASN A 217 6.50 -28.27 -2.71
C ASN A 217 6.53 -29.48 -3.67
N PHE A 218 7.62 -29.63 -4.41
CA PHE A 218 7.74 -30.67 -5.44
C PHE A 218 9.11 -31.36 -5.41
N GLY A 219 9.14 -32.58 -5.98
CA GLY A 219 10.37 -33.32 -6.26
C GLY A 219 10.86 -33.12 -7.70
N PHE A 220 11.83 -33.94 -8.11
CA PHE A 220 12.39 -33.92 -9.46
C PHE A 220 12.35 -35.29 -10.07
N ASN A 221 12.05 -35.34 -11.37
CA ASN A 221 12.30 -36.51 -12.23
C ASN A 221 13.62 -36.29 -12.96
N GLU A 222 14.50 -37.28 -12.91
CA GLU A 222 15.77 -37.31 -13.60
C GLU A 222 15.73 -38.42 -14.62
N GLU A 223 15.94 -38.08 -15.87
CA GLU A 223 16.00 -39.00 -16.99
C GLU A 223 17.41 -39.00 -17.58
N HIS A 224 18.06 -40.17 -17.56
CA HIS A 224 19.39 -40.40 -18.11
C HIS A 224 19.26 -41.18 -19.38
N SER A 225 19.74 -40.63 -20.50
CA SER A 225 19.85 -41.31 -21.80
C SER A 225 21.33 -41.45 -22.17
N PHE A 226 21.75 -42.68 -22.50
CA PHE A 226 23.10 -42.99 -22.94
C PHE A 226 23.07 -43.32 -24.43
N PHE A 227 24.01 -42.77 -25.17
CA PHE A 227 24.11 -42.94 -26.62
C PHE A 227 25.36 -43.75 -26.94
N GLN A 228 25.19 -45.02 -27.34
CA GLN A 228 26.32 -45.91 -27.70
C GLN A 228 26.80 -45.67 -29.13
N ASP A 229 25.88 -45.30 -30.04
CA ASP A 229 26.19 -44.99 -31.44
C ASP A 229 26.04 -43.49 -31.69
N ALA A 230 27.16 -42.82 -31.68
CA ALA A 230 27.22 -41.40 -31.83
C ALA A 230 26.95 -40.86 -33.25
N ASP A 231 26.72 -41.71 -34.21
CA ASP A 231 26.38 -41.33 -35.59
C ASP A 231 24.91 -40.94 -35.78
N THR A 232 24.07 -41.20 -34.80
CA THR A 232 22.62 -40.89 -34.84
C THR A 232 22.27 -39.47 -34.43
N TYR A 233 23.17 -38.76 -33.77
CA TYR A 233 22.92 -37.37 -33.33
C TYR A 233 23.43 -36.33 -34.33
N ASP A 234 22.55 -35.42 -34.73
CA ASP A 234 22.93 -34.24 -35.50
C ASP A 234 23.11 -33.02 -34.56
N PRO A 235 24.36 -32.53 -34.36
CA PRO A 235 24.65 -31.43 -33.48
C PRO A 235 24.07 -30.08 -33.97
N VAL A 236 23.77 -29.95 -35.26
CA VAL A 236 23.25 -28.74 -35.88
C VAL A 236 21.74 -28.61 -35.67
N SER A 237 20.99 -29.69 -35.90
CA SER A 237 19.55 -29.71 -35.70
C SER A 237 19.13 -30.00 -34.27
N GLY A 238 20.02 -30.57 -33.45
CA GLY A 238 19.72 -30.99 -32.08
C GLY A 238 18.77 -32.19 -31.98
N THR A 239 18.55 -32.89 -33.08
CA THR A 239 17.69 -34.09 -33.17
C THR A 239 18.50 -35.34 -33.46
N ASP A 240 17.98 -36.51 -33.05
CA ASP A 240 18.53 -37.78 -33.46
C ASP A 240 18.19 -38.01 -34.93
N LYS A 241 19.14 -38.53 -35.71
CA LYS A 241 18.99 -38.77 -37.19
C LYS A 241 17.93 -39.82 -37.52
N ASP A 242 17.54 -40.62 -36.52
CA ASP A 242 16.59 -41.73 -36.69
C ASP A 242 15.17 -41.38 -36.18
N SER A 243 14.84 -40.09 -35.90
CA SER A 243 13.54 -39.63 -35.44
C SER A 243 12.71 -38.95 -36.54
#